data_3ea72e918a7117a0e35a88b2a401267e
#
_entry.id   3ea72e918a7117a0e35a88b2a401267e
#
_cell.length_a   1.000
_cell.length_b   1.000
_cell.length_c   1.000
_cell.angle_alpha   90.00
_cell.angle_beta   90.00
_cell.angle_gamma   90.00
#
_symmetry.space_group_name_H-M   'P 1'
#
loop_
_entity.id
_entity.type
_entity.pdbx_description
1 polymer ?
#
loop_
_entity_poly.entity_id
_entity_poly.type
_entity_poly.pdbx_seq_one_letter_code
_entity_poly.pdbx_strand_id
1 'polypeptide(L)'
;MYPNVQAYDRGVMFNPDGRLFQVEYAKEAVRKGATSIGMVVKDGILFVAHKNINDPLAVAETIQKVFRIDSHIGTTYSGMVSDGLHLVGVARSNAQNHRMLFSETKSVEALAKDISSYMMQATMYGGMRPYAVSMLLGGIDTKPRLFEIEPGASFLGYKADAIGVGKKIATDILLKDYKDNMKLEDGIDLGIKILKKVNEGKLSTENIDIGYIYDSEEYAMLGQTEIAKYL
;
A
#
# COMPACT_ATOMS: atom_id res chain seq x y z
N MET A 1 -29.72 28.17 -8.10
CA MET A 1 -28.36 28.71 -7.98
C MET A 1 -27.50 27.58 -7.52
N TYR A 2 -26.66 26.99 -8.39
CA TYR A 2 -25.75 25.91 -7.96
C TYR A 2 -24.76 26.52 -6.96
N PRO A 3 -24.54 25.92 -5.79
CA PRO A 3 -23.55 26.42 -4.85
C PRO A 3 -22.21 26.47 -5.57
N ASN A 4 -21.48 27.56 -5.36
CA ASN A 4 -20.18 27.76 -5.98
C ASN A 4 -19.25 26.64 -5.57
N VAL A 5 -18.98 25.70 -6.48
CA VAL A 5 -18.13 24.52 -6.23
C VAL A 5 -16.78 24.94 -5.63
N GLN A 6 -16.26 26.10 -6.01
CA GLN A 6 -15.02 26.67 -5.47
C GLN A 6 -15.04 26.91 -3.96
N ALA A 7 -16.22 27.08 -3.34
CA ALA A 7 -16.33 27.27 -1.90
C ALA A 7 -15.99 25.98 -1.11
N TYR A 8 -16.26 24.82 -1.68
CA TYR A 8 -16.00 23.51 -1.07
C TYR A 8 -14.65 22.90 -1.47
N ASP A 9 -14.00 23.48 -2.49
CA ASP A 9 -12.76 23.00 -3.09
C ASP A 9 -11.53 23.25 -2.21
N ARG A 10 -11.59 24.23 -1.33
CA ARG A 10 -10.48 24.67 -0.48
C ARG A 10 -10.63 24.34 1.00
N GLY A 11 -11.72 23.66 1.37
CA GLY A 11 -12.09 23.47 2.76
C GLY A 11 -12.12 22.00 3.19
N VAL A 12 -12.16 21.83 4.50
CA VAL A 12 -12.49 20.56 5.17
C VAL A 12 -13.99 20.40 5.38
N MET A 13 -14.81 21.08 4.59
CA MET A 13 -16.27 21.06 4.67
C MET A 13 -16.84 20.06 3.66
N PHE A 14 -17.88 19.39 4.10
CA PHE A 14 -18.69 18.58 3.19
C PHE A 14 -19.42 19.47 2.17
N ASN A 15 -19.45 19.03 0.93
CA ASN A 15 -20.36 19.59 -0.05
C ASN A 15 -21.80 19.14 0.24
N PRO A 16 -22.83 19.70 -0.45
CA PRO A 16 -24.22 19.29 -0.26
C PRO A 16 -24.51 17.81 -0.48
N ASP A 17 -23.67 17.10 -1.27
CA ASP A 17 -23.78 15.66 -1.52
C ASP A 17 -23.05 14.80 -0.45
N GLY A 18 -22.52 15.43 0.61
CA GLY A 18 -21.83 14.75 1.69
C GLY A 18 -20.41 14.26 1.33
N ARG A 19 -19.74 14.90 0.37
CA ARG A 19 -18.37 14.56 -0.07
C ARG A 19 -17.36 15.62 0.38
N LEU A 20 -16.14 15.17 0.69
CA LEU A 20 -14.97 16.01 0.89
C LEU A 20 -14.17 16.04 -0.42
N PHE A 21 -14.20 17.13 -1.16
CA PHE A 21 -13.51 17.22 -2.47
C PHE A 21 -12.00 16.98 -2.38
N GLN A 22 -11.35 17.45 -1.32
CA GLN A 22 -9.93 17.22 -1.12
C GLN A 22 -9.59 15.73 -0.96
N VAL A 23 -10.48 14.94 -0.34
CA VAL A 23 -10.33 13.47 -0.26
C VAL A 23 -10.52 12.82 -1.63
N GLU A 24 -11.50 13.30 -2.44
CA GLU A 24 -11.70 12.76 -3.80
C GLU A 24 -10.49 13.07 -4.70
N TYR A 25 -9.89 14.26 -4.60
CA TYR A 25 -8.65 14.60 -5.32
C TYR A 25 -7.46 13.77 -4.85
N ALA A 26 -7.35 13.50 -3.56
CA ALA A 26 -6.33 12.60 -3.02
C ALA A 26 -6.49 11.18 -3.56
N LYS A 27 -7.72 10.66 -3.68
CA LYS A 27 -8.00 9.37 -4.33
C LYS A 27 -7.62 9.35 -5.81
N GLU A 28 -7.81 10.47 -6.53
CA GLU A 28 -7.36 10.55 -7.94
C GLU A 28 -5.82 10.49 -8.05
N ALA A 29 -5.07 11.07 -7.10
CA ALA A 29 -3.62 10.93 -7.07
C ALA A 29 -3.20 9.46 -6.85
N VAL A 30 -3.90 8.73 -5.98
CA VAL A 30 -3.68 7.28 -5.79
C VAL A 30 -3.93 6.51 -7.07
N ARG A 31 -5.03 6.78 -7.78
CA ARG A 31 -5.38 6.11 -9.05
C ARG A 31 -4.34 6.31 -10.16
N LYS A 32 -3.53 7.37 -10.09
CA LYS A 32 -2.42 7.65 -11.02
C LYS A 32 -1.09 7.07 -10.56
N GLY A 33 -1.00 6.61 -9.32
CA GLY A 33 0.20 6.02 -8.76
C GLY A 33 0.50 4.63 -9.34
N ALA A 34 1.77 4.21 -9.28
CA ALA A 34 2.17 2.88 -9.72
C ALA A 34 1.47 1.78 -8.91
N THR A 35 1.14 0.68 -9.60
CA THR A 35 0.39 -0.43 -9.01
C THR A 35 1.19 -1.15 -7.93
N SER A 36 0.56 -1.37 -6.81
CA SER A 36 1.04 -2.23 -5.73
C SER A 36 -0.04 -3.23 -5.34
N ILE A 37 0.37 -4.44 -5.00
CA ILE A 37 -0.49 -5.58 -4.68
C ILE A 37 -0.07 -6.12 -3.33
N GLY A 38 -1.03 -6.46 -2.48
CA GLY A 38 -0.83 -7.20 -1.24
C GLY A 38 -1.67 -8.46 -1.24
N MET A 39 -1.13 -9.56 -0.76
CA MET A 39 -1.83 -10.85 -0.69
C MET A 39 -1.50 -11.57 0.62
N VAL A 40 -2.52 -12.11 1.24
CA VAL A 40 -2.36 -13.15 2.27
C VAL A 40 -2.08 -14.46 1.53
N VAL A 41 -0.97 -15.09 1.85
CA VAL A 41 -0.61 -16.41 1.35
C VAL A 41 -0.67 -17.42 2.49
N LYS A 42 -0.53 -18.71 2.20
CA LYS A 42 -0.43 -19.72 3.24
C LYS A 42 0.76 -19.36 4.16
N ASP A 43 0.46 -19.17 5.44
CA ASP A 43 1.46 -18.87 6.48
C ASP A 43 2.25 -17.56 6.25
N GLY A 44 1.73 -16.60 5.43
CA GLY A 44 2.48 -15.40 5.12
C GLY A 44 1.71 -14.21 4.53
N ILE A 45 2.47 -13.15 4.32
CA ILE A 45 2.06 -11.94 3.61
C ILE A 45 3.05 -11.66 2.49
N LEU A 46 2.52 -11.31 1.33
CA LEU A 46 3.27 -10.96 0.14
C LEU A 46 2.89 -9.56 -0.37
N PHE A 47 3.88 -8.78 -0.75
CA PHE A 47 3.73 -7.52 -1.46
C PHE A 47 4.47 -7.57 -2.79
N VAL A 48 3.81 -7.18 -3.87
CA VAL A 48 4.39 -7.07 -5.21
C VAL A 48 4.07 -5.68 -5.76
N ALA A 49 5.08 -4.88 -6.05
CA ALA A 49 4.89 -3.49 -6.45
C ALA A 49 5.69 -3.13 -7.68
N HIS A 50 5.09 -2.34 -8.56
CA HIS A 50 5.77 -1.74 -9.71
C HIS A 50 6.41 -0.41 -9.31
N LYS A 51 7.66 -0.21 -9.69
CA LYS A 51 8.39 1.07 -9.59
C LYS A 51 8.29 1.79 -10.93
N ASN A 52 7.66 2.95 -10.93
CA ASN A 52 7.56 3.76 -12.14
C ASN A 52 8.86 4.56 -12.35
N ILE A 53 9.85 3.93 -12.99
CA ILE A 53 11.16 4.53 -13.30
C ILE A 53 11.08 5.07 -14.71
N ASN A 54 10.79 6.38 -14.84
CA ASN A 54 10.64 7.03 -16.15
C ASN A 54 11.87 7.80 -16.59
N ASP A 55 12.79 8.10 -15.67
CA ASP A 55 14.01 8.84 -15.96
C ASP A 55 15.17 7.86 -16.16
N PRO A 56 15.78 7.81 -17.33
CA PRO A 56 16.92 6.92 -17.59
C PRO A 56 18.18 7.28 -16.78
N LEU A 57 18.24 8.46 -16.17
CA LEU A 57 19.31 8.87 -15.27
C LEU A 57 19.03 8.55 -13.82
N ALA A 58 17.82 8.07 -13.49
CA ALA A 58 17.46 7.68 -12.12
C ALA A 58 18.17 6.38 -11.73
N VAL A 59 18.71 6.36 -10.52
CA VAL A 59 19.32 5.16 -9.93
C VAL A 59 18.19 4.29 -9.36
N ALA A 60 17.84 3.22 -10.07
CA ALA A 60 16.68 2.35 -9.77
C ALA A 60 16.69 1.78 -8.35
N GLU A 61 17.88 1.52 -7.80
CA GLU A 61 18.07 0.99 -6.44
C GLU A 61 17.65 1.98 -5.34
N THR A 62 17.62 3.27 -5.62
CA THR A 62 17.18 4.30 -4.67
C THR A 62 15.67 4.43 -4.60
N ILE A 63 14.95 3.84 -5.56
CA ILE A 63 13.49 3.85 -5.63
C ILE A 63 12.96 2.57 -5.01
N GLN A 64 12.31 2.69 -3.87
CA GLN A 64 11.71 1.59 -3.14
C GLN A 64 10.18 1.77 -3.06
N LYS A 65 9.44 0.68 -3.20
CA LYS A 65 7.96 0.66 -3.14
C LYS A 65 7.41 -0.29 -2.10
N VAL A 66 8.21 -1.23 -1.61
CA VAL A 66 7.85 -2.16 -0.54
C VAL A 66 8.80 -1.95 0.63
N PHE A 67 8.26 -1.75 1.83
CA PHE A 67 9.02 -1.29 2.99
C PHE A 67 8.80 -2.20 4.19
N ARG A 68 9.88 -2.49 4.90
CA ARG A 68 9.82 -3.04 6.25
C ARG A 68 9.36 -1.94 7.21
N ILE A 69 8.35 -2.22 8.01
CA ILE A 69 7.92 -1.38 9.13
C ILE A 69 8.51 -1.91 10.43
N ASP A 70 8.30 -3.17 10.73
CA ASP A 70 8.90 -3.92 11.82
C ASP A 70 9.33 -5.31 11.31
N SER A 71 9.90 -6.16 12.16
CA SER A 71 10.29 -7.53 11.76
C SER A 71 9.12 -8.32 11.17
N HIS A 72 7.93 -8.16 11.73
CA HIS A 72 6.72 -8.90 11.38
C HIS A 72 5.69 -8.07 10.57
N ILE A 73 6.01 -6.84 10.17
CA ILE A 73 5.10 -5.94 9.42
C ILE A 73 5.83 -5.32 8.24
N GLY A 74 5.21 -5.43 7.07
CA GLY A 74 5.59 -4.73 5.83
C GLY A 74 4.48 -3.83 5.32
N THR A 75 4.82 -2.97 4.36
CA THR A 75 3.86 -2.09 3.69
C THR A 75 4.30 -1.77 2.27
N THR A 76 3.32 -1.46 1.45
CA THR A 76 3.51 -0.78 0.16
C THR A 76 2.48 0.33 0.03
N TYR A 77 2.71 1.28 -0.86
CA TYR A 77 1.79 2.38 -1.09
C TYR A 77 1.66 2.75 -2.58
N SER A 78 0.58 3.46 -2.90
CA SER A 78 0.39 4.11 -4.20
C SER A 78 -0.14 5.53 -4.01
N GLY A 79 0.27 6.46 -4.87
CA GLY A 79 -0.04 7.87 -4.82
C GLY A 79 1.21 8.74 -4.70
N MET A 80 1.14 9.83 -3.93
CA MET A 80 2.22 10.79 -3.76
C MET A 80 3.37 10.20 -2.94
N VAL A 81 4.58 10.18 -3.52
CA VAL A 81 5.77 9.54 -2.93
C VAL A 81 6.14 10.15 -1.58
N SER A 82 6.13 11.49 -1.47
CA SER A 82 6.47 12.18 -0.22
C SER A 82 5.53 11.80 0.93
N ASP A 83 4.22 11.69 0.64
CA ASP A 83 3.22 11.30 1.62
C ASP A 83 3.40 9.84 2.05
N GLY A 84 3.67 8.94 1.07
CA GLY A 84 3.94 7.54 1.35
C GLY A 84 5.16 7.34 2.24
N LEU A 85 6.28 7.97 1.90
CA LEU A 85 7.52 7.90 2.71
C LEU A 85 7.32 8.47 4.12
N HIS A 86 6.56 9.57 4.25
CA HIS A 86 6.23 10.14 5.55
C HIS A 86 5.44 9.14 6.39
N LEU A 87 4.38 8.54 5.85
CA LEU A 87 3.57 7.56 6.57
C LEU A 87 4.33 6.27 6.91
N VAL A 88 5.26 5.82 6.05
CA VAL A 88 6.20 4.74 6.39
C VAL A 88 7.03 5.10 7.63
N GLY A 89 7.54 6.35 7.71
CA GLY A 89 8.25 6.85 8.88
C GLY A 89 7.38 6.87 10.14
N VAL A 90 6.14 7.37 10.02
CA VAL A 90 5.16 7.39 11.13
C VAL A 90 4.85 5.96 11.60
N ALA A 91 4.64 5.01 10.68
CA ALA A 91 4.37 3.62 11.01
C ALA A 91 5.53 2.97 11.78
N ARG A 92 6.77 3.18 11.31
CA ARG A 92 7.98 2.70 11.99
C ARG A 92 8.11 3.25 13.39
N SER A 93 7.97 4.57 13.55
CA SER A 93 8.04 5.22 14.86
C SER A 93 6.97 4.70 15.81
N ASN A 94 5.75 4.51 15.31
CA ASN A 94 4.63 3.99 16.10
C ASN A 94 4.90 2.55 16.58
N ALA A 95 5.36 1.66 15.69
CA ALA A 95 5.70 0.28 16.03
C ALA A 95 6.85 0.21 17.05
N GLN A 96 7.91 1.00 16.84
CA GLN A 96 9.06 1.05 17.75
C GLN A 96 8.70 1.61 19.13
N ASN A 97 7.92 2.70 19.19
CA ASN A 97 7.46 3.29 20.44
C ASN A 97 6.61 2.29 21.24
N HIS A 98 5.73 1.54 20.56
CA HIS A 98 4.94 0.49 21.22
C HIS A 98 5.86 -0.56 21.87
N ARG A 99 6.84 -1.05 21.11
CA ARG A 99 7.82 -2.05 21.62
C ARG A 99 8.62 -1.53 22.80
N MET A 100 9.04 -0.26 22.77
CA MET A 100 9.79 0.36 23.86
C MET A 100 8.95 0.52 25.14
N LEU A 101 7.66 0.86 24.99
CA LEU A 101 6.77 1.12 26.13
C LEU A 101 6.22 -0.16 26.76
N PHE A 102 5.91 -1.16 25.94
CA PHE A 102 5.20 -2.36 26.37
C PHE A 102 6.03 -3.64 26.31
N SER A 103 7.27 -3.58 25.78
CA SER A 103 8.16 -4.74 25.60
C SER A 103 7.55 -5.86 24.75
N GLU A 104 6.59 -5.53 23.88
CA GLU A 104 5.92 -6.44 22.96
C GLU A 104 5.79 -5.84 21.55
N THR A 105 5.56 -6.68 20.56
CA THR A 105 5.31 -6.24 19.19
C THR A 105 3.89 -5.73 19.02
N LYS A 106 3.73 -4.64 18.27
CA LYS A 106 2.41 -4.07 17.98
C LYS A 106 1.66 -4.94 16.97
N SER A 107 0.37 -5.23 17.24
CA SER A 107 -0.44 -6.00 16.29
C SER A 107 -0.65 -5.23 14.97
N VAL A 108 -0.77 -5.98 13.87
CA VAL A 108 -0.95 -5.42 12.52
C VAL A 108 -2.18 -4.51 12.45
N GLU A 109 -3.30 -4.97 13.04
CA GLU A 109 -4.56 -4.21 13.06
C GLU A 109 -4.46 -2.93 13.90
N ALA A 110 -3.80 -2.98 15.07
CA ALA A 110 -3.59 -1.79 15.89
C ALA A 110 -2.75 -0.74 15.17
N LEU A 111 -1.69 -1.17 14.46
CA LEU A 111 -0.88 -0.26 13.66
C LEU A 111 -1.69 0.34 12.49
N ALA A 112 -2.47 -0.47 11.76
CA ALA A 112 -3.33 0.01 10.68
C ALA A 112 -4.33 1.07 11.19
N LYS A 113 -4.94 0.84 12.35
CA LYS A 113 -5.85 1.78 13.01
C LYS A 113 -5.17 3.08 13.40
N ASP A 114 -3.95 3.01 13.92
CA ASP A 114 -3.21 4.23 14.32
C ASP A 114 -2.82 5.07 13.11
N ILE A 115 -2.36 4.44 12.01
CA ILE A 115 -2.07 5.14 10.76
C ILE A 115 -3.35 5.77 10.17
N SER A 116 -4.46 5.03 10.16
CA SER A 116 -5.77 5.55 9.77
C SER A 116 -6.16 6.77 10.60
N SER A 117 -6.06 6.69 11.93
CA SER A 117 -6.37 7.80 12.83
C SER A 117 -5.45 9.01 12.61
N TYR A 118 -4.18 8.78 12.31
CA TYR A 118 -3.22 9.81 11.97
C TYR A 118 -3.60 10.51 10.64
N MET A 119 -3.96 9.76 9.61
CA MET A 119 -4.42 10.31 8.33
C MET A 119 -5.74 11.09 8.47
N MET A 120 -6.65 10.64 9.34
CA MET A 120 -7.94 11.29 9.58
C MET A 120 -7.76 12.73 10.09
N GLN A 121 -6.74 13.00 10.90
CA GLN A 121 -6.47 14.34 11.40
C GLN A 121 -6.30 15.35 10.26
N ALA A 122 -5.68 14.97 9.15
CA ALA A 122 -5.50 15.83 7.98
C ALA A 122 -6.82 16.14 7.24
N THR A 123 -7.88 15.37 7.48
CA THR A 123 -9.22 15.63 6.92
C THR A 123 -10.11 16.46 7.84
N MET A 124 -9.73 16.67 9.10
CA MET A 124 -10.54 17.35 10.12
C MET A 124 -10.02 18.73 10.45
N TYR A 125 -8.72 18.98 10.33
CA TYR A 125 -8.12 20.26 10.69
C TYR A 125 -7.93 21.16 9.47
N GLY A 126 -8.40 22.43 9.59
CA GLY A 126 -8.18 23.44 8.56
C GLY A 126 -6.69 23.74 8.36
N GLY A 127 -6.31 24.02 7.11
CA GLY A 127 -4.92 24.30 6.73
C GLY A 127 -4.09 23.06 6.41
N MET A 128 -4.61 21.85 6.66
CA MET A 128 -4.02 20.58 6.22
C MET A 128 -4.74 20.05 4.97
N ARG A 129 -4.04 19.31 4.15
CA ARG A 129 -4.65 18.51 3.08
C ARG A 129 -4.65 17.04 3.45
N PRO A 130 -5.61 16.23 2.96
CA PRO A 130 -5.54 14.78 3.08
C PRO A 130 -4.26 14.23 2.48
N TYR A 131 -3.76 13.11 3.03
CA TYR A 131 -2.68 12.36 2.42
C TYR A 131 -3.13 11.77 1.09
N ALA A 132 -2.39 12.07 0.02
CA ALA A 132 -2.71 11.60 -1.33
C ALA A 132 -2.08 10.22 -1.61
N VAL A 133 -2.35 9.27 -0.73
CA VAL A 133 -1.76 7.93 -0.76
C VAL A 133 -2.73 6.90 -0.19
N SER A 134 -2.83 5.72 -0.82
CA SER A 134 -3.33 4.49 -0.20
C SER A 134 -2.16 3.60 0.17
N MET A 135 -2.28 2.91 1.29
CA MET A 135 -1.29 1.95 1.79
C MET A 135 -1.90 0.57 1.88
N LEU A 136 -1.13 -0.46 1.51
CA LEU A 136 -1.36 -1.84 1.88
C LEU A 136 -0.39 -2.19 3.00
N LEU A 137 -0.90 -2.37 4.20
CA LEU A 137 -0.13 -2.72 5.40
C LEU A 137 -0.48 -4.14 5.79
N GLY A 138 0.52 -4.99 5.93
CA GLY A 138 0.29 -6.38 6.29
C GLY A 138 1.43 -6.97 7.09
N GLY A 139 1.15 -8.06 7.76
CA GLY A 139 2.12 -8.72 8.62
C GLY A 139 1.54 -9.97 9.26
N ILE A 140 2.33 -10.57 10.14
CA ILE A 140 1.96 -11.74 10.92
C ILE A 140 2.03 -11.39 12.40
N ASP A 141 0.91 -11.44 13.09
CA ASP A 141 0.86 -11.40 14.57
C ASP A 141 0.39 -12.76 15.09
N THR A 142 -0.90 -13.00 15.27
CA THR A 142 -1.48 -14.32 15.56
C THR A 142 -1.79 -15.12 14.29
N LYS A 143 -1.94 -14.42 13.17
CA LYS A 143 -2.17 -14.94 11.81
C LYS A 143 -1.80 -13.87 10.78
N PRO A 144 -1.59 -14.24 9.50
CA PRO A 144 -1.39 -13.26 8.44
C PRO A 144 -2.61 -12.34 8.29
N ARG A 145 -2.36 -11.02 8.21
CA ARG A 145 -3.38 -9.99 8.03
C ARG A 145 -2.91 -8.94 7.04
N LEU A 146 -3.81 -8.47 6.21
CA LEU A 146 -3.58 -7.39 5.24
C LEU A 146 -4.69 -6.34 5.37
N PHE A 147 -4.32 -5.07 5.41
CA PHE A 147 -5.23 -3.93 5.46
C PHE A 147 -4.93 -2.93 4.35
N GLU A 148 -5.95 -2.43 3.66
CA GLU A 148 -5.86 -1.20 2.88
C GLU A 148 -6.24 -0.02 3.78
N ILE A 149 -5.46 1.07 3.71
CA ILE A 149 -5.74 2.36 4.36
C ILE A 149 -5.84 3.40 3.24
N GLU A 150 -7.00 4.04 3.09
CA GLU A 150 -7.30 4.99 2.02
C GLU A 150 -7.09 6.46 2.44
N PRO A 151 -7.03 7.43 1.49
CA PRO A 151 -6.89 8.86 1.76
C PRO A 151 -7.98 9.44 2.67
N GLY A 152 -9.19 8.87 2.66
CA GLY A 152 -10.28 9.22 3.57
C GLY A 152 -10.15 8.64 4.98
N ALA A 153 -9.01 8.04 5.29
CA ALA A 153 -8.73 7.39 6.56
C ALA A 153 -9.64 6.20 6.90
N SER A 154 -10.32 5.62 5.90
CA SER A 154 -10.92 4.29 6.08
C SER A 154 -9.83 3.22 6.05
N PHE A 155 -9.97 2.18 6.86
CA PHE A 155 -9.14 0.99 6.73
C PHE A 155 -10.02 -0.26 6.75
N LEU A 156 -9.66 -1.23 5.91
CA LEU A 156 -10.40 -2.47 5.76
C LEU A 156 -9.44 -3.64 5.56
N GLY A 157 -9.76 -4.78 6.18
CA GLY A 157 -8.99 -6.02 6.02
C GLY A 157 -9.34 -6.74 4.72
N TYR A 158 -8.32 -7.24 4.03
CA TYR A 158 -8.43 -7.97 2.78
C TYR A 158 -7.68 -9.30 2.83
N LYS A 159 -8.09 -10.25 2.02
CA LYS A 159 -7.31 -11.45 1.70
C LYS A 159 -6.26 -11.13 0.63
N ALA A 160 -6.65 -10.35 -0.36
CA ALA A 160 -5.79 -9.81 -1.40
C ALA A 160 -6.41 -8.50 -1.90
N ASP A 161 -5.57 -7.52 -2.19
CA ASP A 161 -6.02 -6.24 -2.76
C ASP A 161 -4.89 -5.60 -3.58
N ALA A 162 -5.27 -4.63 -4.40
CA ALA A 162 -4.36 -3.84 -5.21
C ALA A 162 -4.72 -2.36 -5.15
N ILE A 163 -3.71 -1.51 -5.21
CA ILE A 163 -3.83 -0.05 -5.23
C ILE A 163 -3.07 0.53 -6.43
N GLY A 164 -3.45 1.74 -6.85
CA GLY A 164 -2.82 2.44 -7.96
C GLY A 164 -3.55 2.26 -9.29
N VAL A 165 -2.87 2.63 -10.37
CA VAL A 165 -3.44 2.70 -11.74
C VAL A 165 -4.01 1.36 -12.22
N GLY A 166 -3.43 0.26 -11.80
CA GLY A 166 -3.86 -1.09 -12.17
C GLY A 166 -4.93 -1.70 -11.28
N LYS A 167 -5.48 -0.98 -10.27
CA LYS A 167 -6.42 -1.57 -9.29
C LYS A 167 -7.54 -2.38 -9.95
N LYS A 168 -8.19 -1.85 -11.00
CA LYS A 168 -9.30 -2.53 -11.66
C LYS A 168 -8.87 -3.86 -12.31
N ILE A 169 -7.81 -3.82 -13.12
CA ILE A 169 -7.27 -5.01 -13.80
C ILE A 169 -6.79 -6.05 -12.77
N ALA A 170 -6.09 -5.58 -11.73
CA ALA A 170 -5.61 -6.44 -10.67
C ALA A 170 -6.75 -7.12 -9.91
N THR A 171 -7.79 -6.36 -9.54
CA THR A 171 -8.98 -6.89 -8.85
C THR A 171 -9.69 -7.95 -9.68
N ASP A 172 -9.87 -7.72 -10.99
CA ASP A 172 -10.51 -8.71 -11.89
C ASP A 172 -9.73 -10.03 -11.95
N ILE A 173 -8.39 -9.96 -11.92
CA ILE A 173 -7.52 -11.14 -11.92
C ILE A 173 -7.52 -11.80 -10.54
N LEU A 174 -7.41 -11.02 -9.46
CA LEU A 174 -7.45 -11.55 -8.09
C LEU A 174 -8.75 -12.29 -7.80
N LEU A 175 -9.90 -11.74 -8.19
CA LEU A 175 -11.20 -12.40 -8.02
C LEU A 175 -11.28 -13.76 -8.73
N LYS A 176 -10.56 -13.92 -9.84
CA LYS A 176 -10.55 -15.15 -10.62
C LYS A 176 -9.52 -16.17 -10.17
N ASP A 177 -8.31 -15.71 -9.90
CA ASP A 177 -7.13 -16.58 -9.79
C ASP A 177 -6.59 -16.70 -8.36
N TYR A 178 -6.92 -15.77 -7.45
CA TYR A 178 -6.52 -15.86 -6.04
C TYR A 178 -7.26 -17.02 -5.35
N LYS A 179 -6.52 -17.78 -4.56
CA LYS A 179 -7.06 -18.89 -3.76
C LYS A 179 -6.61 -18.76 -2.32
N ASP A 180 -7.52 -19.01 -1.40
CA ASP A 180 -7.15 -19.15 0.02
C ASP A 180 -6.06 -20.22 0.18
N ASN A 181 -5.08 -19.95 1.03
CA ASN A 181 -3.96 -20.86 1.29
C ASN A 181 -3.04 -21.16 0.08
N MET A 182 -2.96 -20.26 -0.93
CA MET A 182 -1.97 -20.38 -2.00
C MET A 182 -0.55 -20.27 -1.41
N LYS A 183 0.42 -20.97 -2.01
CA LYS A 183 1.81 -20.89 -1.59
C LYS A 183 2.42 -19.54 -1.93
N LEU A 184 3.54 -19.22 -1.29
CA LEU A 184 4.26 -17.96 -1.53
C LEU A 184 4.66 -17.81 -3.01
N GLU A 185 5.22 -18.87 -3.60
CA GLU A 185 5.65 -18.90 -5.00
C GLU A 185 4.46 -18.65 -5.97
N ASP A 186 3.33 -19.32 -5.73
CA ASP A 186 2.10 -19.15 -6.54
C ASP A 186 1.58 -17.70 -6.43
N GLY A 187 1.73 -17.10 -5.23
CA GLY A 187 1.39 -15.69 -5.00
C GLY A 187 2.31 -14.74 -5.76
N ILE A 188 3.62 -15.02 -5.81
CA ILE A 188 4.59 -14.24 -6.58
C ILE A 188 4.26 -14.31 -8.07
N ASP A 189 4.03 -15.51 -8.60
CA ASP A 189 3.62 -15.71 -10.00
C ASP A 189 2.34 -14.94 -10.34
N LEU A 190 1.33 -14.97 -9.45
CA LEU A 190 0.10 -14.22 -9.63
C LEU A 190 0.35 -12.70 -9.62
N GLY A 191 1.15 -12.20 -8.69
CA GLY A 191 1.52 -10.79 -8.61
C GLY A 191 2.24 -10.31 -9.87
N ILE A 192 3.23 -11.05 -10.35
CA ILE A 192 3.95 -10.78 -11.59
C ILE A 192 3.02 -10.83 -12.80
N LYS A 193 2.13 -11.84 -12.89
CA LYS A 193 1.11 -11.92 -13.94
C LYS A 193 0.24 -10.68 -13.99
N ILE A 194 -0.20 -10.18 -12.83
CA ILE A 194 -1.00 -8.95 -12.74
C ILE A 194 -0.18 -7.75 -13.23
N LEU A 195 1.05 -7.57 -12.74
CA LEU A 195 1.90 -6.46 -13.16
C LEU A 195 2.22 -6.51 -14.66
N LYS A 196 2.47 -7.70 -15.24
CA LYS A 196 2.65 -7.88 -16.70
C LYS A 196 1.40 -7.38 -17.47
N LYS A 197 0.21 -7.71 -16.98
CA LYS A 197 -1.03 -7.27 -17.63
C LYS A 197 -1.26 -5.76 -17.52
N VAL A 198 -0.97 -5.17 -16.35
CA VAL A 198 -1.12 -3.73 -16.10
C VAL A 198 -0.12 -2.90 -16.91
N ASN A 199 1.11 -3.38 -17.04
CA ASN A 199 2.20 -2.64 -17.72
C ASN A 199 2.44 -3.11 -19.16
N GLU A 200 1.46 -3.76 -19.80
CA GLU A 200 1.53 -4.23 -21.19
C GLU A 200 2.79 -5.04 -21.51
N GLY A 201 3.24 -5.85 -20.55
CA GLY A 201 4.42 -6.69 -20.67
C GLY A 201 5.77 -5.97 -20.44
N LYS A 202 5.77 -4.67 -20.22
CA LYS A 202 6.99 -3.87 -20.01
C LYS A 202 7.48 -3.97 -18.56
N LEU A 203 7.98 -5.12 -18.16
CA LEU A 203 8.56 -5.34 -16.83
C LEU A 203 10.05 -5.71 -16.95
N SER A 204 10.81 -5.23 -15.98
CA SER A 204 12.20 -5.61 -15.74
C SER A 204 12.42 -5.88 -14.26
N THR A 205 13.50 -6.56 -13.91
CA THR A 205 13.85 -6.81 -12.50
C THR A 205 14.08 -5.52 -11.71
N GLU A 206 14.49 -4.45 -12.37
CA GLU A 206 14.77 -3.16 -11.75
C GLU A 206 13.51 -2.37 -11.37
N ASN A 207 12.40 -2.61 -12.09
CA ASN A 207 11.15 -1.86 -11.88
C ASN A 207 10.12 -2.61 -11.03
N ILE A 208 10.53 -3.66 -10.33
CA ILE A 208 9.68 -4.45 -9.43
C ILE A 208 10.33 -4.56 -8.06
N ASP A 209 9.54 -4.37 -7.01
CA ASP A 209 9.88 -4.75 -5.65
C ASP A 209 8.95 -5.87 -5.20
N ILE A 210 9.52 -6.91 -4.58
CA ILE A 210 8.79 -8.01 -3.94
C ILE A 210 9.29 -8.14 -2.52
N GLY A 211 8.39 -7.97 -1.55
CA GLY A 211 8.68 -8.16 -0.14
C GLY A 211 7.67 -9.11 0.49
N TYR A 212 8.09 -9.87 1.47
CA TYR A 212 7.24 -10.87 2.12
C TYR A 212 7.62 -11.08 3.59
N ILE A 213 6.68 -11.67 4.30
CA ILE A 213 6.87 -12.24 5.63
C ILE A 213 6.26 -13.62 5.57
N TYR A 214 7.01 -14.67 5.87
CA TYR A 214 6.57 -16.04 5.68
C TYR A 214 7.02 -16.93 6.84
N ASP A 215 6.14 -17.83 7.28
CA ASP A 215 6.41 -18.86 8.28
C ASP A 215 7.07 -18.35 9.59
N SER A 216 6.54 -17.24 10.11
CA SER A 216 7.05 -16.59 11.32
C SER A 216 8.48 -16.03 11.22
N GLU A 217 9.04 -16.02 10.01
CA GLU A 217 10.32 -15.36 9.73
C GLU A 217 10.18 -13.84 9.69
N GLU A 218 11.33 -13.16 9.70
CA GLU A 218 11.36 -11.71 9.56
C GLU A 218 11.04 -11.29 8.12
N TYR A 219 10.57 -10.05 7.97
CA TYR A 219 10.38 -9.41 6.68
C TYR A 219 11.63 -9.52 5.81
N ALA A 220 11.45 -10.01 4.59
CA ALA A 220 12.48 -10.15 3.57
C ALA A 220 12.05 -9.54 2.23
N MET A 221 13.02 -9.24 1.38
CA MET A 221 12.80 -8.82 -0.01
C MET A 221 13.52 -9.78 -0.96
N LEU A 222 12.90 -10.07 -2.09
CA LEU A 222 13.57 -10.81 -3.17
C LEU A 222 14.60 -9.91 -3.86
N GLY A 223 15.78 -10.49 -4.09
CA GLY A 223 16.81 -9.87 -4.91
C GLY A 223 16.48 -9.90 -6.41
N GLN A 224 17.15 -9.07 -7.22
CA GLN A 224 16.91 -9.00 -8.67
C GLN A 224 17.10 -10.36 -9.36
N THR A 225 18.08 -11.16 -8.93
CA THR A 225 18.36 -12.51 -9.47
C THR A 225 17.24 -13.51 -9.17
N GLU A 226 16.53 -13.32 -8.07
CA GLU A 226 15.37 -14.14 -7.71
C GLU A 226 14.13 -13.69 -8.49
N ILE A 227 13.90 -12.39 -8.58
CA ILE A 227 12.79 -11.80 -9.37
C ILE A 227 12.90 -12.23 -10.84
N ALA A 228 14.13 -12.32 -11.40
CA ALA A 228 14.35 -12.76 -12.78
C ALA A 228 13.82 -14.16 -13.10
N LYS A 229 13.65 -15.04 -12.10
CA LYS A 229 13.09 -16.40 -12.29
C LYS A 229 11.57 -16.39 -12.57
N TYR A 230 10.89 -15.28 -12.24
CA TYR A 230 9.45 -15.11 -12.40
C TYR A 230 9.08 -14.23 -13.62
N LEU A 231 10.06 -13.56 -14.25
CA LEU A 231 9.86 -12.74 -15.45
C LEU A 231 10.00 -13.54 -16.73
#